data_446906b991f7618a16cd61270db8a7da
#
_entry.id   446906b991f7618a16cd61270db8a7da
#
_cell.length_a   1.000
_cell.length_b   1.000
_cell.length_c   1.000
_cell.angle_alpha   90.00
_cell.angle_beta   90.00
_cell.angle_gamma   90.00
#
_symmetry.space_group_name_H-M   'P 1'
#
loop_
_entity.id
_entity.type
_entity.pdbx_description
1 polymer ?
#
loop_
_entity_poly.entity_id
_entity_poly.type
_entity_poly.pdbx_seq_one_letter_code
_entity_poly.pdbx_strand_id
1 'polypeptide(L)'
;MEVYCFDMSKPVHEIAGVNYICGDFFDDYTLEHALEGMDYVVHALSTVNPGNSNEKYLQGYERDFIQTTKLCKMITDQKIRMIFLSSGGTVYGNQEIQPIVEDALPRPINHYGNVKLCIENTIRTFNYQAHTKILIARISNPYGPGQDFNKGVGFIDAAIKKTIRGEKIEIWGDGNNVRDYIYIDDVCRMLISLFNYQGNYDTFNISSNTGTSQRDI
;
A
#
# COMPACT_ATOMS: atom_id res chain seq x y z
N MET A 1 21.51 -4.90 7.16
CA MET A 1 20.70 -4.04 6.26
C MET A 1 20.56 -2.70 6.94
N GLU A 2 20.91 -1.64 6.27
CA GLU A 2 20.70 -0.26 6.72
C GLU A 2 19.31 0.18 6.25
N VAL A 3 18.55 0.84 7.13
CA VAL A 3 17.16 1.20 6.87
C VAL A 3 17.00 2.71 6.92
N TYR A 4 16.35 3.26 5.90
CA TYR A 4 16.02 4.68 5.78
C TYR A 4 14.51 4.85 5.70
N CYS A 5 13.99 5.87 6.35
CA CYS A 5 12.60 6.30 6.25
C CYS A 5 12.56 7.72 5.69
N PHE A 6 11.95 7.87 4.52
CA PHE A 6 11.73 9.17 3.87
C PHE A 6 10.28 9.59 4.05
N ASP A 7 10.06 10.72 4.71
CA ASP A 7 8.73 11.31 4.95
C ASP A 7 8.85 12.83 5.11
N MET A 8 7.74 13.54 5.01
CA MET A 8 7.69 14.99 5.23
C MET A 8 8.13 15.40 6.64
N SER A 9 7.95 14.53 7.63
CA SER A 9 8.28 14.78 9.03
C SER A 9 8.84 13.51 9.69
N LYS A 10 9.66 13.72 10.72
CA LYS A 10 10.07 12.60 11.58
C LYS A 10 8.88 12.07 12.40
N PRO A 11 8.84 10.79 12.71
CA PRO A 11 7.82 10.24 13.59
C PRO A 11 7.99 10.79 15.02
N VAL A 12 6.91 10.79 15.79
CA VAL A 12 6.94 11.18 17.21
C VAL A 12 7.87 10.27 18.04
N HIS A 13 7.94 8.99 17.65
CA HIS A 13 8.82 7.99 18.27
C HIS A 13 9.73 7.40 17.20
N GLU A 14 11.00 7.72 17.26
CA GLU A 14 12.01 7.17 16.35
C GLU A 14 12.32 5.71 16.72
N ILE A 15 12.48 4.88 15.70
CA ILE A 15 12.86 3.47 15.86
C ILE A 15 14.38 3.38 15.83
N ALA A 16 14.99 2.74 16.81
CA ALA A 16 16.43 2.56 16.87
C ALA A 16 16.96 1.80 15.64
N GLY A 17 18.01 2.32 15.02
CA GLY A 17 18.61 1.72 13.81
C GLY A 17 17.94 2.13 12.49
N VAL A 18 16.98 3.06 12.51
CA VAL A 18 16.40 3.65 11.31
C VAL A 18 16.93 5.06 11.12
N ASN A 19 17.41 5.37 9.92
CA ASN A 19 17.83 6.70 9.49
C ASN A 19 16.61 7.45 8.93
N TYR A 20 16.35 8.67 9.40
CA TYR A 20 15.21 9.46 8.95
C TYR A 20 15.66 10.60 8.04
N ILE A 21 15.14 10.62 6.81
CA ILE A 21 15.33 11.68 5.83
C ILE A 21 14.01 12.47 5.73
N CYS A 22 14.03 13.75 6.10
CA CYS A 22 12.86 14.62 5.97
C CYS A 22 12.87 15.31 4.62
N GLY A 23 11.77 15.16 3.86
CA GLY A 23 11.62 15.78 2.56
C GLY A 23 10.24 15.62 1.99
N ASP A 24 9.90 16.44 1.00
CA ASP A 24 8.64 16.34 0.28
C ASP A 24 8.80 15.35 -0.87
N PHE A 25 7.97 14.31 -0.88
CA PHE A 25 7.91 13.33 -1.98
C PHE A 25 7.62 13.97 -3.35
N PHE A 26 6.98 15.12 -3.36
CA PHE A 26 6.61 15.85 -4.56
C PHE A 26 7.67 16.87 -5.03
N ASP A 27 8.77 17.02 -4.29
CA ASP A 27 9.97 17.71 -4.73
C ASP A 27 10.94 16.72 -5.37
N ASP A 28 11.07 16.78 -6.69
CA ASP A 28 11.89 15.86 -7.48
C ASP A 28 13.36 15.83 -7.03
N TYR A 29 13.93 16.97 -6.66
CA TYR A 29 15.31 17.06 -6.20
C TYR A 29 15.53 16.34 -4.86
N THR A 30 14.67 16.59 -3.89
CA THR A 30 14.73 15.95 -2.57
C THR A 30 14.52 14.44 -2.66
N LEU A 31 13.58 14.02 -3.54
CA LEU A 31 13.31 12.61 -3.78
C LEU A 31 14.50 11.91 -4.43
N GLU A 32 15.10 12.50 -5.45
CA GLU A 32 16.27 11.95 -6.14
C GLU A 32 17.46 11.78 -5.19
N HIS A 33 17.70 12.77 -4.32
CA HIS A 33 18.74 12.71 -3.30
C HIS A 33 18.48 11.63 -2.25
N ALA A 34 17.22 11.41 -1.87
CA ALA A 34 16.85 10.35 -0.93
C ALA A 34 17.03 8.94 -1.52
N LEU A 35 17.12 8.81 -2.84
CA LEU A 35 17.35 7.54 -3.53
C LEU A 35 18.83 7.20 -3.70
N GLU A 36 19.74 8.15 -3.52
CA GLU A 36 21.18 7.93 -3.72
C GLU A 36 21.72 6.81 -2.81
N GLY A 37 22.33 5.81 -3.42
CA GLY A 37 22.93 4.67 -2.71
C GLY A 37 21.93 3.65 -2.16
N MET A 38 20.64 3.77 -2.48
CA MET A 38 19.65 2.79 -2.06
C MET A 38 19.62 1.57 -2.99
N ASP A 39 19.58 0.38 -2.40
CA ASP A 39 19.41 -0.88 -3.14
C ASP A 39 17.93 -1.20 -3.38
N TYR A 40 17.09 -0.86 -2.42
CA TYR A 40 15.66 -1.20 -2.39
C TYR A 40 14.80 -0.05 -1.91
N VAL A 41 13.62 0.08 -2.50
CA VAL A 41 12.59 1.03 -2.08
C VAL A 41 11.28 0.29 -1.81
N VAL A 42 10.64 0.58 -0.70
CA VAL A 42 9.23 0.23 -0.46
C VAL A 42 8.41 1.51 -0.57
N HIS A 43 7.64 1.63 -1.66
CA HIS A 43 6.80 2.80 -1.89
C HIS A 43 5.42 2.63 -1.28
N ALA A 44 5.21 3.23 -0.10
CA ALA A 44 4.00 3.11 0.70
C ALA A 44 3.14 4.39 0.73
N LEU A 45 3.59 5.48 0.10
CA LEU A 45 2.91 6.76 0.15
C LEU A 45 1.62 6.78 -0.68
N SER A 46 0.59 7.44 -0.17
CA SER A 46 -0.59 7.87 -0.91
C SER A 46 -1.21 9.09 -0.25
N THR A 47 -1.65 10.07 -1.04
CA THR A 47 -2.32 11.28 -0.57
C THR A 47 -3.82 11.11 -0.41
N VAL A 48 -4.37 10.01 -0.95
CA VAL A 48 -5.77 9.64 -0.86
C VAL A 48 -5.92 8.22 -0.30
N ASN A 49 -7.09 7.92 0.24
CA ASN A 49 -7.45 6.60 0.76
C ASN A 49 -8.85 6.19 0.26
N PRO A 50 -9.30 4.94 0.46
CA PRO A 50 -10.61 4.48 0.00
C PRO A 50 -11.79 5.33 0.47
N GLY A 51 -11.70 5.93 1.67
CA GLY A 51 -12.78 6.71 2.26
C GLY A 51 -12.93 8.12 1.69
N ASN A 52 -11.84 8.74 1.21
CA ASN A 52 -11.86 10.13 0.74
C ASN A 52 -11.60 10.32 -0.76
N SER A 53 -11.24 9.25 -1.46
CA SER A 53 -10.78 9.35 -2.86
C SER A 53 -11.87 9.79 -3.84
N ASN A 54 -13.14 9.57 -3.54
CA ASN A 54 -14.23 9.99 -4.42
C ASN A 54 -14.50 11.49 -4.33
N GLU A 55 -14.20 12.11 -3.19
CA GLU A 55 -14.26 13.57 -3.02
C GLU A 55 -12.99 14.25 -3.53
N LYS A 56 -11.83 13.64 -3.29
CA LYS A 56 -10.50 14.13 -3.65
C LYS A 56 -9.93 13.44 -4.90
N TYR A 57 -10.80 13.11 -5.87
CA TYR A 57 -10.41 12.23 -6.98
C TYR A 57 -9.21 12.76 -7.79
N LEU A 58 -9.18 14.05 -8.10
CA LEU A 58 -8.06 14.64 -8.85
C LEU A 58 -6.73 14.53 -8.10
N GLN A 59 -6.73 14.67 -6.77
CA GLN A 59 -5.51 14.63 -5.96
C GLN A 59 -4.73 13.32 -6.15
N GLY A 60 -5.43 12.17 -6.23
CA GLY A 60 -4.79 10.88 -6.48
C GLY A 60 -4.13 10.80 -7.85
N TYR A 61 -4.79 11.33 -8.91
CA TYR A 61 -4.22 11.32 -10.25
C TYR A 61 -3.10 12.34 -10.42
N GLU A 62 -3.30 13.57 -9.99
CA GLU A 62 -2.32 14.65 -10.17
C GLU A 62 -1.08 14.47 -9.31
N ARG A 63 -1.24 13.95 -8.09
CA ARG A 63 -0.13 13.79 -7.16
C ARG A 63 0.39 12.36 -7.13
N ASP A 64 -0.39 11.39 -6.67
CA ASP A 64 0.11 10.04 -6.43
C ASP A 64 0.54 9.36 -7.74
N PHE A 65 -0.31 9.40 -8.79
CA PHE A 65 -0.02 8.74 -10.05
C PHE A 65 1.16 9.40 -10.78
N ILE A 66 1.14 10.73 -10.95
CA ILE A 66 2.20 11.43 -11.69
C ILE A 66 3.54 11.30 -10.96
N GLN A 67 3.57 11.53 -9.64
CA GLN A 67 4.84 11.46 -8.91
C GLN A 67 5.38 10.04 -8.80
N THR A 68 4.51 9.04 -8.65
CA THR A 68 4.96 7.63 -8.69
C THR A 68 5.49 7.24 -10.06
N THR A 69 4.94 7.81 -11.15
CA THR A 69 5.49 7.59 -12.50
C THR A 69 6.91 8.16 -12.61
N LYS A 70 7.18 9.35 -12.07
CA LYS A 70 8.54 9.91 -12.00
C LYS A 70 9.46 9.04 -11.13
N LEU A 71 8.98 8.58 -9.97
CA LEU A 71 9.72 7.65 -9.12
C LEU A 71 10.11 6.38 -9.89
N CYS A 72 9.20 5.79 -10.66
CA CYS A 72 9.52 4.62 -11.50
C CYS A 72 10.66 4.91 -12.48
N LYS A 73 10.70 6.10 -13.06
CA LYS A 73 11.81 6.52 -13.94
C LYS A 73 13.14 6.63 -13.17
N MET A 74 13.15 7.30 -12.00
CA MET A 74 14.33 7.43 -11.15
C MET A 74 14.87 6.06 -10.70
N ILE A 75 13.98 5.17 -10.24
CA ILE A 75 14.29 3.78 -9.85
C ILE A 75 14.93 3.01 -11.00
N THR A 76 14.38 3.19 -12.21
CA THR A 76 14.89 2.54 -13.43
C THR A 76 16.28 3.03 -13.78
N ASP A 77 16.50 4.35 -13.80
CA ASP A 77 17.77 4.96 -14.16
C ASP A 77 18.90 4.60 -13.17
N GLN A 78 18.58 4.53 -11.89
CA GLN A 78 19.52 4.18 -10.82
C GLN A 78 19.64 2.67 -10.58
N LYS A 79 18.86 1.84 -11.28
CA LYS A 79 18.82 0.37 -11.15
C LYS A 79 18.47 -0.10 -9.73
N ILE A 80 17.65 0.66 -9.03
CA ILE A 80 17.14 0.34 -7.70
C ILE A 80 15.96 -0.65 -7.85
N ARG A 81 15.81 -1.58 -6.92
CA ARG A 81 14.64 -2.46 -6.87
C ARG A 81 13.53 -1.80 -6.06
N MET A 82 12.28 -1.96 -6.48
CA MET A 82 11.16 -1.36 -5.77
C MET A 82 10.03 -2.36 -5.53
N ILE A 83 9.38 -2.24 -4.38
CA ILE A 83 8.07 -2.83 -4.11
C ILE A 83 7.08 -1.69 -3.96
N PHE A 84 6.06 -1.67 -4.83
CA PHE A 84 4.95 -0.73 -4.75
C PHE A 84 3.81 -1.33 -3.93
N LEU A 85 3.35 -0.63 -2.90
CA LEU A 85 2.19 -1.04 -2.11
C LEU A 85 0.90 -0.63 -2.80
N SER A 86 0.28 -1.59 -3.48
CA SER A 86 -1.06 -1.50 -4.05
C SER A 86 -2.12 -1.98 -3.05
N SER A 87 -3.35 -2.19 -3.48
CA SER A 87 -4.47 -2.52 -2.61
C SER A 87 -5.29 -3.70 -3.11
N GLY A 88 -5.19 -4.84 -2.44
CA GLY A 88 -6.07 -5.99 -2.68
C GLY A 88 -7.53 -5.72 -2.34
N GLY A 89 -7.78 -4.82 -1.39
CA GLY A 89 -9.15 -4.46 -0.99
C GLY A 89 -9.91 -3.57 -1.98
N THR A 90 -9.24 -2.93 -2.96
CA THR A 90 -9.90 -1.94 -3.83
C THR A 90 -9.63 -2.12 -5.31
N VAL A 91 -8.49 -2.68 -5.71
CA VAL A 91 -8.10 -2.83 -7.12
C VAL A 91 -9.00 -3.83 -7.84
N TYR A 92 -9.34 -4.93 -7.19
CA TYR A 92 -10.17 -5.97 -7.80
C TYR A 92 -11.64 -5.59 -7.97
N GLY A 93 -12.16 -4.68 -7.12
CA GLY A 93 -13.59 -4.42 -7.05
C GLY A 93 -14.39 -5.63 -6.54
N ASN A 94 -15.63 -5.75 -6.97
CA ASN A 94 -16.49 -6.86 -6.59
C ASN A 94 -16.24 -8.06 -7.52
N GLN A 95 -15.65 -9.13 -6.99
CA GLN A 95 -15.40 -10.38 -7.70
C GLN A 95 -16.40 -11.45 -7.23
N GLU A 96 -16.92 -12.23 -8.17
CA GLU A 96 -17.84 -13.35 -7.88
C GLU A 96 -17.09 -14.57 -7.34
N ILE A 97 -15.85 -14.78 -7.81
CA ILE A 97 -15.01 -15.93 -7.44
C ILE A 97 -14.08 -15.53 -6.30
N GLN A 98 -14.06 -16.33 -5.24
CA GLN A 98 -13.21 -16.15 -4.06
C GLN A 98 -12.55 -17.49 -3.69
N PRO A 99 -11.31 -17.50 -3.18
CA PRO A 99 -10.42 -16.35 -3.00
C PRO A 99 -9.99 -15.73 -4.34
N ILE A 100 -9.70 -14.42 -4.32
CA ILE A 100 -9.30 -13.67 -5.54
C ILE A 100 -7.82 -13.93 -5.80
N VAL A 101 -7.51 -14.43 -6.99
CA VAL A 101 -6.13 -14.67 -7.45
C VAL A 101 -5.56 -13.44 -8.16
N GLU A 102 -4.23 -13.34 -8.28
CA GLU A 102 -3.53 -12.19 -8.87
C GLU A 102 -3.91 -11.91 -10.33
N ASP A 103 -4.26 -12.97 -11.08
CA ASP A 103 -4.68 -12.88 -12.48
C ASP A 103 -6.15 -12.48 -12.66
N ALA A 104 -6.91 -12.34 -11.58
CA ALA A 104 -8.28 -11.84 -11.66
C ALA A 104 -8.32 -10.44 -12.26
N LEU A 105 -9.25 -10.20 -13.19
CA LEU A 105 -9.37 -8.93 -13.90
C LEU A 105 -9.70 -7.80 -12.92
N PRO A 106 -8.82 -6.78 -12.76
CA PRO A 106 -9.09 -5.66 -11.89
C PRO A 106 -10.26 -4.80 -12.38
N ARG A 107 -11.20 -4.48 -11.48
CA ARG A 107 -12.37 -3.63 -11.75
C ARG A 107 -12.64 -2.70 -10.57
N PRO A 108 -11.75 -1.71 -10.31
CA PRO A 108 -11.87 -0.82 -9.16
C PRO A 108 -13.18 -0.03 -9.21
N ILE A 109 -13.82 0.14 -8.05
CA ILE A 109 -15.11 0.83 -7.91
C ILE A 109 -14.97 2.21 -7.23
N ASN A 110 -13.76 2.62 -6.89
CA ASN A 110 -13.46 3.95 -6.36
C ASN A 110 -12.17 4.51 -6.99
N HIS A 111 -11.98 5.82 -6.86
CA HIS A 111 -10.82 6.49 -7.48
C HIS A 111 -9.48 6.06 -6.86
N TYR A 112 -9.44 5.71 -5.58
CA TYR A 112 -8.22 5.17 -4.96
C TYR A 112 -7.77 3.87 -5.64
N GLY A 113 -8.67 2.90 -5.79
CA GLY A 113 -8.37 1.64 -6.48
C GLY A 113 -7.98 1.86 -7.93
N ASN A 114 -8.63 2.81 -8.62
CA ASN A 114 -8.29 3.13 -10.01
C ASN A 114 -6.90 3.78 -10.12
N VAL A 115 -6.54 4.70 -9.24
CA VAL A 115 -5.19 5.30 -9.19
C VAL A 115 -4.13 4.22 -8.95
N LYS A 116 -4.36 3.31 -7.98
CA LYS A 116 -3.45 2.17 -7.75
C LYS A 116 -3.29 1.31 -9.00
N LEU A 117 -4.38 0.99 -9.70
CA LEU A 117 -4.34 0.22 -10.95
C LEU A 117 -3.61 0.95 -12.08
N CYS A 118 -3.79 2.28 -12.22
CA CYS A 118 -3.03 3.08 -13.19
C CYS A 118 -1.53 2.99 -12.91
N ILE A 119 -1.12 3.08 -11.64
CA ILE A 119 0.28 2.93 -11.24
C ILE A 119 0.78 1.51 -11.54
N GLU A 120 0.02 0.46 -11.23
CA GLU A 120 0.39 -0.92 -11.56
C GLU A 120 0.66 -1.10 -13.06
N ASN A 121 -0.20 -0.57 -13.93
CA ASN A 121 -0.04 -0.64 -15.38
C ASN A 121 1.21 0.13 -15.85
N THR A 122 1.49 1.27 -15.23
CA THR A 122 2.70 2.05 -15.50
C THR A 122 3.95 1.28 -15.08
N ILE A 123 3.95 0.64 -13.90
CA ILE A 123 5.04 -0.22 -13.43
C ILE A 123 5.30 -1.35 -14.43
N ARG A 124 4.26 -2.05 -14.89
CA ARG A 124 4.42 -3.13 -15.89
C ARG A 124 5.03 -2.63 -17.19
N THR A 125 4.70 -1.39 -17.59
CA THR A 125 5.31 -0.75 -18.77
C THR A 125 6.81 -0.52 -18.55
N PHE A 126 7.22 0.00 -17.41
CA PHE A 126 8.65 0.17 -17.06
C PHE A 126 9.37 -1.18 -16.99
N ASN A 127 8.78 -2.18 -16.35
CA ASN A 127 9.34 -3.52 -16.27
C ASN A 127 9.59 -4.12 -17.65
N TYR A 128 8.63 -3.96 -18.58
CA TYR A 128 8.75 -4.46 -19.94
C TYR A 128 9.81 -3.71 -20.76
N GLN A 129 9.79 -2.36 -20.73
CA GLN A 129 10.65 -1.54 -21.58
C GLN A 129 12.10 -1.48 -21.12
N ALA A 130 12.33 -1.43 -19.82
CA ALA A 130 13.65 -1.23 -19.25
C ALA A 130 14.22 -2.48 -18.56
N HIS A 131 13.50 -3.60 -18.63
CA HIS A 131 13.86 -4.84 -17.94
C HIS A 131 14.13 -4.64 -16.43
N THR A 132 13.41 -3.68 -15.83
CA THR A 132 13.43 -3.45 -14.40
C THR A 132 12.61 -4.51 -13.67
N LYS A 133 12.76 -4.58 -12.35
CA LYS A 133 11.98 -5.49 -11.53
C LYS A 133 11.33 -4.73 -10.36
N ILE A 134 10.31 -3.98 -10.71
CA ILE A 134 9.45 -3.34 -9.73
C ILE A 134 8.30 -4.32 -9.42
N LEU A 135 8.14 -4.70 -8.16
CA LEU A 135 7.11 -5.62 -7.72
C LEU A 135 5.89 -4.86 -7.20
N ILE A 136 4.73 -5.47 -7.37
CA ILE A 136 3.43 -4.92 -6.95
C ILE A 136 2.89 -5.80 -5.82
N ALA A 137 2.72 -5.22 -4.63
CA ALA A 137 2.17 -5.88 -3.47
C ALA A 137 0.74 -5.38 -3.24
N ARG A 138 -0.28 -6.19 -3.57
CA ARG A 138 -1.69 -5.90 -3.31
C ARG A 138 -2.04 -6.32 -1.90
N ILE A 139 -1.98 -5.36 -0.97
CA ILE A 139 -2.23 -5.62 0.45
C ILE A 139 -3.73 -5.68 0.71
N SER A 140 -4.19 -6.68 1.48
CA SER A 140 -5.60 -6.85 1.86
C SER A 140 -6.03 -5.79 2.89
N ASN A 141 -6.47 -6.15 4.08
CA ASN A 141 -6.83 -5.20 5.12
C ASN A 141 -5.85 -5.33 6.30
N PRO A 142 -4.76 -4.56 6.30
CA PRO A 142 -3.77 -4.62 7.37
C PRO A 142 -4.32 -4.01 8.65
N TYR A 143 -3.95 -4.60 9.79
CA TYR A 143 -4.26 -4.10 11.12
C TYR A 143 -3.08 -4.33 12.07
N GLY A 144 -3.03 -3.57 13.15
CA GLY A 144 -2.03 -3.75 14.19
C GLY A 144 -1.36 -2.46 14.66
N PRO A 145 -0.26 -2.55 15.42
CA PRO A 145 0.43 -1.40 15.98
C PRO A 145 0.87 -0.39 14.91
N GLY A 146 0.78 0.90 15.24
CA GLY A 146 1.20 1.99 14.36
C GLY A 146 0.08 2.55 13.47
N GLN A 147 -1.10 1.95 13.46
CA GLN A 147 -2.22 2.52 12.72
C GLN A 147 -2.71 3.82 13.36
N ASP A 148 -2.89 4.85 12.55
CA ASP A 148 -3.43 6.13 13.02
C ASP A 148 -4.96 6.05 13.17
N PHE A 149 -5.42 5.91 14.40
CA PHE A 149 -6.84 5.85 14.75
C PHE A 149 -7.65 7.09 14.34
N ASN A 150 -7.00 8.21 14.03
CA ASN A 150 -7.71 9.45 13.67
C ASN A 150 -8.05 9.49 12.17
N LYS A 151 -7.43 8.65 11.35
CA LYS A 151 -7.69 8.61 9.90
C LYS A 151 -8.99 7.90 9.51
N GLY A 152 -9.71 7.29 10.47
CA GLY A 152 -11.00 6.64 10.22
C GLY A 152 -10.96 5.48 9.23
N VAL A 153 -9.80 4.86 9.06
CA VAL A 153 -9.57 3.72 8.17
C VAL A 153 -9.25 2.48 8.99
N GLY A 154 -9.88 1.35 8.65
CA GLY A 154 -9.68 0.07 9.33
C GLY A 154 -10.76 -0.24 10.35
N PHE A 155 -11.51 -1.34 10.10
CA PHE A 155 -12.60 -1.77 10.99
C PHE A 155 -12.09 -2.27 12.34
N ILE A 156 -11.04 -3.11 12.34
CA ILE A 156 -10.49 -3.72 13.56
C ILE A 156 -10.02 -2.64 14.54
N ASP A 157 -9.24 -1.68 14.07
CA ASP A 157 -8.71 -0.61 14.93
C ASP A 157 -9.81 0.31 15.45
N ALA A 158 -10.82 0.60 14.62
CA ALA A 158 -11.99 1.35 15.05
C ALA A 158 -12.79 0.60 16.12
N ALA A 159 -12.96 -0.72 15.98
CA ALA A 159 -13.64 -1.58 16.95
C ALA A 159 -12.88 -1.64 18.27
N ILE A 160 -11.56 -1.85 18.24
CA ILE A 160 -10.69 -1.85 19.43
C ILE A 160 -10.79 -0.51 20.17
N LYS A 161 -10.68 0.62 19.45
CA LYS A 161 -10.77 1.97 20.04
C LYS A 161 -12.10 2.20 20.73
N LYS A 162 -13.22 1.84 20.08
CA LYS A 162 -14.57 1.96 20.66
C LYS A 162 -14.71 1.06 21.89
N THR A 163 -14.21 -0.17 21.82
CA THR A 163 -14.23 -1.11 22.98
C THR A 163 -13.48 -0.53 24.18
N ILE A 164 -12.27 -0.01 23.99
CA ILE A 164 -11.47 0.61 25.06
C ILE A 164 -12.21 1.79 25.70
N ARG A 165 -12.98 2.55 24.91
CA ARG A 165 -13.74 3.71 25.38
C ARG A 165 -15.13 3.35 25.95
N GLY A 166 -15.54 2.09 25.92
CA GLY A 166 -16.88 1.65 26.30
C GLY A 166 -17.97 2.17 25.35
N GLU A 167 -17.60 2.53 24.11
CA GLU A 167 -18.50 3.01 23.08
C GLU A 167 -19.12 1.82 22.32
N LYS A 168 -20.34 2.02 21.79
CA LYS A 168 -20.98 1.00 20.95
C LYS A 168 -20.25 0.87 19.60
N ILE A 169 -20.00 -0.38 19.18
CA ILE A 169 -19.54 -0.67 17.82
C ILE A 169 -20.77 -0.73 16.92
N GLU A 170 -20.83 0.17 15.96
CA GLU A 170 -21.90 0.17 14.94
C GLU A 170 -21.40 -0.57 13.71
N ILE A 171 -22.09 -1.64 13.35
CA ILE A 171 -21.85 -2.39 12.12
C ILE A 171 -22.91 -2.01 11.10
N TRP A 172 -22.47 -1.57 9.94
CA TRP A 172 -23.38 -1.17 8.87
C TRP A 172 -23.87 -2.42 8.12
N GLY A 173 -25.18 -2.50 7.93
CA GLY A 173 -25.82 -3.66 7.33
C GLY A 173 -26.01 -4.83 8.31
N ASP A 174 -25.91 -6.04 7.81
CA ASP A 174 -26.09 -7.27 8.58
C ASP A 174 -24.79 -7.81 9.24
N GLY A 175 -23.66 -7.17 9.00
CA GLY A 175 -22.34 -7.57 9.54
C GLY A 175 -21.74 -8.79 8.85
N ASN A 176 -22.36 -9.32 7.79
CA ASN A 176 -21.86 -10.49 7.06
C ASN A 176 -20.81 -10.13 5.98
N ASN A 177 -20.40 -8.85 5.91
CA ASN A 177 -19.40 -8.43 4.96
C ASN A 177 -18.04 -9.05 5.30
N VAL A 178 -17.58 -9.97 4.47
CA VAL A 178 -16.33 -10.71 4.66
C VAL A 178 -15.15 -9.93 4.09
N ARG A 179 -14.05 -9.87 4.84
CA ARG A 179 -12.77 -9.31 4.43
C ARG A 179 -11.63 -10.23 4.85
N ASP A 180 -10.54 -10.17 4.11
CA ASP A 180 -9.27 -10.73 4.54
C ASP A 180 -8.55 -9.69 5.38
N TYR A 181 -8.28 -9.99 6.64
CA TYR A 181 -7.51 -9.16 7.57
C TYR A 181 -6.16 -9.78 7.80
N ILE A 182 -5.09 -8.99 7.70
CA ILE A 182 -3.72 -9.44 7.88
C ILE A 182 -3.00 -8.59 8.93
N TYR A 183 -2.29 -9.25 9.85
CA TYR A 183 -1.51 -8.55 10.87
C TYR A 183 -0.30 -7.86 10.25
N ILE A 184 0.02 -6.65 10.72
CA ILE A 184 1.05 -5.80 10.09
C ILE A 184 2.43 -6.45 10.05
N ASP A 185 2.82 -7.22 11.07
CA ASP A 185 4.12 -7.91 11.06
C ASP A 185 4.19 -8.98 9.98
N ASP A 186 3.07 -9.64 9.66
CA ASP A 186 3.02 -10.62 8.57
C ASP A 186 3.13 -9.92 7.22
N VAL A 187 2.49 -8.76 7.04
CA VAL A 187 2.72 -7.90 5.85
C VAL A 187 4.20 -7.60 5.72
N CYS A 188 4.86 -7.12 6.78
CA CYS A 188 6.28 -6.79 6.76
C CYS A 188 7.16 -7.99 6.41
N ARG A 189 6.89 -9.17 6.98
CA ARG A 189 7.62 -10.40 6.68
C ARG A 189 7.47 -10.82 5.21
N MET A 190 6.25 -10.74 4.67
CA MET A 190 5.99 -11.04 3.26
C MET A 190 6.70 -10.06 2.34
N LEU A 191 6.66 -8.75 2.62
CA LEU A 191 7.39 -7.74 1.84
C LEU A 191 8.90 -7.96 1.87
N ILE A 192 9.48 -8.28 3.03
CA ILE A 192 10.91 -8.59 3.15
C ILE A 192 11.28 -9.82 2.31
N SER A 193 10.43 -10.83 2.27
CA SER A 193 10.67 -12.03 1.46
C SER A 193 10.71 -11.72 -0.04
N LEU A 194 9.95 -10.72 -0.49
CA LEU A 194 9.93 -10.28 -1.89
C LEU A 194 11.24 -9.62 -2.34
N PHE A 195 12.07 -9.10 -1.43
CA PHE A 195 13.38 -8.53 -1.81
C PHE A 195 14.29 -9.56 -2.48
N ASN A 196 14.17 -10.82 -2.11
CA ASN A 196 14.97 -11.92 -2.66
C ASN A 196 14.28 -12.66 -3.81
N TYR A 197 13.06 -12.26 -4.19
CA TYR A 197 12.31 -12.92 -5.25
C TYR A 197 12.97 -12.75 -6.61
N GLN A 198 13.19 -13.88 -7.34
CA GLN A 198 13.81 -13.93 -8.66
C GLN A 198 12.91 -14.54 -9.76
N GLY A 199 11.67 -14.90 -9.41
CA GLY A 199 10.73 -15.47 -10.37
C GLY A 199 10.20 -14.46 -11.40
N ASN A 200 9.25 -14.86 -12.22
CA ASN A 200 8.73 -14.08 -13.36
C ASN A 200 7.46 -13.28 -13.05
N TYR A 201 6.85 -13.48 -11.88
CA TYR A 201 5.67 -12.70 -11.49
C TYR A 201 6.08 -11.30 -11.02
N ASP A 202 5.25 -10.33 -11.27
CA ASP A 202 5.41 -8.94 -10.79
C ASP A 202 4.39 -8.56 -9.71
N THR A 203 3.30 -9.31 -9.58
CA THR A 203 2.16 -8.97 -8.73
C THR A 203 1.90 -10.08 -7.70
N PHE A 204 1.67 -9.67 -6.45
CA PHE A 204 1.46 -10.56 -5.31
C PHE A 204 0.33 -10.06 -4.42
N ASN A 205 -0.58 -10.95 -4.06
CA ASN A 205 -1.54 -10.71 -2.99
C ASN A 205 -0.85 -10.88 -1.62
N ILE A 206 -0.88 -9.83 -0.82
CA ILE A 206 -0.38 -9.84 0.56
C ILE A 206 -1.60 -9.95 1.46
N SER A 207 -1.91 -11.17 1.88
CA SER A 207 -3.17 -11.51 2.55
C SER A 207 -2.98 -12.67 3.53
N SER A 208 -3.91 -12.83 4.46
CA SER A 208 -3.95 -13.98 5.38
C SER A 208 -4.53 -15.24 4.71
N ASN A 209 -5.15 -15.08 3.56
CA ASN A 209 -5.95 -16.10 2.87
C ASN A 209 -7.13 -16.61 3.73
N THR A 210 -7.62 -15.78 4.65
CA THR A 210 -8.74 -16.10 5.54
C THR A 210 -9.80 -15.03 5.47
N GLY A 211 -11.00 -15.40 5.03
CA GLY A 211 -12.15 -14.50 5.04
C GLY A 211 -12.78 -14.44 6.43
N THR A 212 -12.92 -13.24 7.02
CA THR A 212 -13.56 -13.03 8.33
C THR A 212 -14.68 -12.01 8.17
N SER A 213 -15.86 -12.30 8.71
CA SER A 213 -16.97 -11.34 8.71
C SER A 213 -16.78 -10.30 9.81
N GLN A 214 -17.45 -9.14 9.65
CA GLN A 214 -17.43 -8.12 10.69
C GLN A 214 -18.06 -8.59 12.01
N ARG A 215 -18.93 -9.61 11.97
CA ARG A 215 -19.52 -10.21 13.16
C ARG A 215 -18.56 -11.12 13.92
N ASP A 216 -17.63 -11.73 13.24
CA ASP A 216 -16.69 -12.72 13.82
C ASP A 216 -15.45 -12.04 14.43
N ILE A 217 -15.30 -10.74 14.24
CA ILE A 217 -14.27 -9.90 14.86
C ILE A 217 -14.74 -9.39 16.22
#